data_4e28c251cab710893010c68593e8b1a5
#
_entry.id   4e28c251cab710893010c68593e8b1a5
#
_cell.length_a   1.000
_cell.length_b   1.000
_cell.length_c   1.000
_cell.angle_alpha   90.00
_cell.angle_beta   90.00
_cell.angle_gamma   90.00
#
_symmetry.space_group_name_H-M   'P 1'
#
loop_
_entity.id
_entity.type
_entity.pdbx_description
1 polymer ?
#
loop_
_entity_poly.entity_id
_entity_poly.type
_entity_poly.pdbx_seq_one_letter_code
_entity_poly.pdbx_strand_id
1 'polypeptide(L)'
;MENKKYSMLIVALYCGKSHVVEYISNLRKKNPLVDITLLTEKPDVISHLLSDNQVNIIHYNVSSVGYIRFHWLKELVTKHKQCRFFSQFCKKRRYDIISIHFANRYMSYVYKYLRAMSDNIVITPWGSDVLRRSKNDLKLLSILYNKADYIASSPDMPLGKKILEEFKIDPKKMVGNFWGTNAVDYAVCKGESISQEDAKRRFELNGKYVITCGYNSHEAQQHKAIISAIDHVKEQLPNNLTLLFPMTYGKKGKYFEEIKEECKRLNLNSIFITDFLSIEDLYKLRKATDIFVHVQTTDASSGSVQEYILCNKKIVHGSWIKYEALESFSPLFYFPVDKIENLGEVIVKAYNSDNIKIPQGVIDYVKKSGWDNKATMMNEFFMSIV
;
A
#
# COMPACT_ATOMS: atom_id res chain seq x y z
N MET A 1 -16.33 -10.69 -21.49
CA MET A 1 -15.73 -12.05 -21.65
C MET A 1 -16.43 -12.98 -20.70
N GLU A 2 -16.74 -14.21 -21.13
CA GLU A 2 -17.24 -15.24 -20.21
C GLU A 2 -16.12 -15.67 -19.24
N ASN A 3 -16.49 -15.89 -17.97
CA ASN A 3 -15.54 -16.35 -16.96
C ASN A 3 -15.02 -17.76 -17.28
N LYS A 4 -13.69 -17.92 -17.27
CA LYS A 4 -13.04 -19.23 -17.41
C LYS A 4 -12.69 -19.78 -16.03
N LYS A 5 -12.76 -21.10 -15.92
CA LYS A 5 -12.24 -21.82 -14.74
C LYS A 5 -10.73 -21.97 -14.90
N TYR A 6 -9.97 -21.54 -13.88
CA TYR A 6 -8.54 -21.78 -13.77
C TYR A 6 -8.12 -21.90 -12.30
N SER A 7 -6.96 -22.53 -12.08
CA SER A 7 -6.37 -22.72 -10.75
C SER A 7 -5.24 -21.73 -10.51
N MET A 8 -5.22 -21.10 -9.32
CA MET A 8 -4.21 -20.11 -8.96
C MET A 8 -3.59 -20.41 -7.60
N LEU A 9 -2.26 -20.44 -7.54
CA LEU A 9 -1.52 -20.39 -6.28
C LEU A 9 -1.11 -18.96 -5.97
N ILE A 10 -1.60 -18.41 -4.87
CA ILE A 10 -1.14 -17.13 -4.32
C ILE A 10 -0.10 -17.42 -3.24
N VAL A 11 1.14 -16.97 -3.47
CA VAL A 11 2.24 -17.09 -2.51
C VAL A 11 2.38 -15.76 -1.79
N ALA A 12 1.87 -15.69 -0.55
CA ALA A 12 1.81 -14.48 0.27
C ALA A 12 2.37 -14.74 1.66
N LEU A 13 3.70 -15.01 1.75
CA LEU A 13 4.34 -15.51 2.97
C LEU A 13 4.41 -14.45 4.07
N TYR A 14 4.74 -13.20 3.74
CA TYR A 14 5.07 -12.15 4.71
C TYR A 14 4.21 -10.89 4.57
N CYS A 15 3.08 -11.01 3.91
CA CYS A 15 2.26 -9.83 3.62
C CYS A 15 1.19 -9.55 4.69
N GLY A 16 0.72 -8.29 4.69
CA GLY A 16 -0.39 -7.83 5.51
C GLY A 16 -1.68 -8.56 5.16
N LYS A 17 -2.42 -8.99 6.18
CA LYS A 17 -3.60 -9.86 6.07
C LYS A 17 -4.73 -9.23 5.26
N SER A 18 -5.05 -7.96 5.54
CA SER A 18 -6.16 -7.25 4.88
C SER A 18 -5.98 -7.15 3.37
N HIS A 19 -4.78 -6.81 2.90
CA HIS A 19 -4.54 -6.64 1.47
C HIS A 19 -4.67 -7.93 0.67
N VAL A 20 -4.16 -9.06 1.21
CA VAL A 20 -4.32 -10.38 0.54
C VAL A 20 -5.78 -10.78 0.49
N VAL A 21 -6.52 -10.53 1.57
CA VAL A 21 -7.97 -10.79 1.64
C VAL A 21 -8.72 -9.94 0.62
N GLU A 22 -8.44 -8.64 0.55
CA GLU A 22 -9.06 -7.75 -0.45
C GLU A 22 -8.76 -8.19 -1.88
N TYR A 23 -7.50 -8.55 -2.16
CA TYR A 23 -7.11 -9.04 -3.48
C TYR A 23 -7.89 -10.30 -3.88
N ILE A 24 -7.93 -11.30 -3.00
CA ILE A 24 -8.64 -12.58 -3.23
C ILE A 24 -10.15 -12.34 -3.36
N SER A 25 -10.75 -11.60 -2.44
CA SER A 25 -12.19 -11.36 -2.42
C SER A 25 -12.65 -10.63 -3.68
N ASN A 26 -11.90 -9.61 -4.13
CA ASN A 26 -12.26 -8.87 -5.33
C ASN A 26 -12.01 -9.68 -6.63
N LEU A 27 -10.95 -10.51 -6.69
CA LEU A 27 -10.77 -11.43 -7.81
C LEU A 27 -11.93 -12.44 -7.90
N ARG A 28 -12.30 -13.05 -6.77
CA ARG A 28 -13.43 -14.02 -6.70
C ARG A 28 -14.77 -13.37 -7.04
N LYS A 29 -14.99 -12.12 -6.63
CA LYS A 29 -16.19 -11.37 -6.98
C LYS A 29 -16.34 -11.19 -8.50
N LYS A 30 -15.22 -11.01 -9.23
CA LYS A 30 -15.22 -10.88 -10.70
C LYS A 30 -15.24 -12.24 -11.41
N ASN A 31 -14.58 -13.25 -10.86
CA ASN A 31 -14.58 -14.60 -11.41
C ASN A 31 -14.79 -15.65 -10.30
N PRO A 32 -16.03 -16.04 -10.02
CA PRO A 32 -16.33 -17.06 -9.01
C PRO A 32 -15.77 -18.46 -9.33
N LEU A 33 -15.37 -18.72 -10.58
CA LEU A 33 -14.88 -20.03 -11.05
C LEU A 33 -13.38 -20.24 -10.77
N VAL A 34 -12.65 -19.21 -10.29
CA VAL A 34 -11.22 -19.36 -9.97
C VAL A 34 -11.04 -20.26 -8.76
N ASP A 35 -10.23 -21.31 -8.91
CA ASP A 35 -9.81 -22.18 -7.81
C ASP A 35 -8.53 -21.61 -7.17
N ILE A 36 -8.66 -21.02 -5.97
CA ILE A 36 -7.58 -20.30 -5.30
C ILE A 36 -6.98 -21.15 -4.18
N THR A 37 -5.68 -21.37 -4.26
CA THR A 37 -4.85 -21.86 -3.14
C THR A 37 -3.99 -20.71 -2.62
N LEU A 38 -4.05 -20.44 -1.32
CA LEU A 38 -3.21 -19.43 -0.65
C LEU A 38 -2.15 -20.10 0.21
N LEU A 39 -0.87 -19.79 -0.05
CA LEU A 39 0.25 -20.19 0.78
C LEU A 39 0.71 -19.01 1.66
N THR A 40 0.59 -19.15 3.00
CA THR A 40 0.84 -18.08 3.96
C THR A 40 1.42 -18.57 5.28
N GLU A 41 2.15 -17.72 6.04
CA GLU A 41 2.65 -18.03 7.39
C GLU A 41 1.55 -18.01 8.47
N LYS A 42 0.45 -17.31 8.23
CA LYS A 42 -0.59 -17.04 9.25
C LYS A 42 -1.98 -17.48 8.78
N PRO A 43 -2.18 -18.79 8.58
CA PRO A 43 -3.44 -19.32 8.07
C PRO A 43 -4.63 -18.99 8.97
N ASP A 44 -4.49 -19.15 10.29
CA ASP A 44 -5.60 -19.01 11.25
C ASP A 44 -6.26 -17.63 11.22
N VAL A 45 -5.45 -16.60 11.01
CA VAL A 45 -5.96 -15.22 10.99
C VAL A 45 -6.61 -14.88 9.65
N ILE A 46 -6.15 -15.48 8.57
CA ILE A 46 -6.68 -15.23 7.23
C ILE A 46 -7.92 -16.09 6.96
N SER A 47 -7.98 -17.30 7.52
CA SER A 47 -9.11 -18.21 7.33
C SER A 47 -10.45 -17.60 7.78
N HIS A 48 -10.48 -16.91 8.90
CA HIS A 48 -11.69 -16.22 9.37
C HIS A 48 -12.17 -15.11 8.43
N LEU A 49 -11.24 -14.47 7.71
CA LEU A 49 -11.54 -13.38 6.78
C LEU A 49 -11.90 -13.85 5.38
N LEU A 50 -11.56 -15.10 5.04
CA LEU A 50 -11.80 -15.72 3.73
C LEU A 50 -12.80 -16.88 3.77
N SER A 51 -13.47 -17.12 4.89
CA SER A 51 -14.42 -18.22 5.07
C SER A 51 -15.46 -18.31 3.94
N ASP A 52 -15.94 -17.17 3.47
CA ASP A 52 -16.97 -17.08 2.43
C ASP A 52 -16.43 -17.22 1.00
N ASN A 53 -15.10 -17.22 0.84
CA ASN A 53 -14.45 -17.21 -0.49
C ASN A 53 -13.99 -18.58 -0.99
N GLN A 54 -14.26 -19.66 -0.27
CA GLN A 54 -13.87 -21.05 -0.65
C GLN A 54 -12.40 -21.15 -1.11
N VAL A 55 -11.47 -20.58 -0.34
CA VAL A 55 -10.04 -20.57 -0.62
C VAL A 55 -9.36 -21.72 0.10
N ASN A 56 -8.55 -22.51 -0.62
CA ASN A 56 -7.71 -23.52 0.00
C ASN A 56 -6.48 -22.86 0.65
N ILE A 57 -6.41 -22.82 1.98
CA ILE A 57 -5.32 -22.16 2.71
C ILE A 57 -4.30 -23.18 3.17
N ILE A 58 -3.04 -22.98 2.78
CA ILE A 58 -1.92 -23.87 3.14
C ILE A 58 -0.94 -23.09 4.03
N HIS A 59 -0.59 -23.72 5.15
CA HIS A 59 0.36 -23.13 6.09
C HIS A 59 1.80 -23.29 5.60
N TYR A 60 2.48 -22.14 5.44
CA TYR A 60 3.92 -22.10 5.26
C TYR A 60 4.62 -22.19 6.63
N ASN A 61 4.89 -23.39 7.07
CA ASN A 61 5.39 -23.68 8.42
C ASN A 61 6.94 -23.68 8.54
N VAL A 62 7.61 -22.85 7.78
CA VAL A 62 9.06 -22.72 7.87
C VAL A 62 9.44 -21.90 9.11
N SER A 63 9.84 -22.59 10.16
CA SER A 63 10.18 -21.97 11.44
C SER A 63 11.30 -20.94 11.33
N SER A 64 11.15 -19.82 12.04
CA SER A 64 12.20 -18.82 12.20
C SER A 64 13.50 -19.42 12.75
N VAL A 65 14.62 -18.96 12.23
CA VAL A 65 15.97 -19.32 12.73
C VAL A 65 16.55 -18.19 13.60
N GLY A 66 15.71 -17.50 14.36
CA GLY A 66 16.09 -16.37 15.21
C GLY A 66 17.14 -16.69 16.27
N TYR A 67 17.23 -17.95 16.69
CA TYR A 67 18.23 -18.44 17.64
C TYR A 67 19.67 -18.52 17.09
N ILE A 68 19.86 -18.41 15.76
CA ILE A 68 21.19 -18.46 15.13
C ILE A 68 21.80 -17.05 15.17
N ARG A 69 22.91 -16.89 15.88
CA ARG A 69 23.63 -15.61 16.04
C ARG A 69 24.41 -15.20 14.78
N PHE A 70 24.99 -16.17 14.05
CA PHE A 70 25.78 -15.89 12.86
C PHE A 70 24.89 -15.66 11.65
N HIS A 71 24.95 -14.46 11.06
CA HIS A 71 24.10 -14.04 9.95
C HIS A 71 24.19 -14.99 8.73
N TRP A 72 25.42 -15.35 8.33
CA TRP A 72 25.64 -16.26 7.19
C TRP A 72 25.03 -17.65 7.40
N LEU A 73 25.18 -18.19 8.62
CA LEU A 73 24.61 -19.49 8.97
C LEU A 73 23.08 -19.44 9.01
N LYS A 74 22.51 -18.34 9.53
CA LYS A 74 21.08 -18.08 9.49
C LYS A 74 20.55 -18.06 8.07
N GLU A 75 21.26 -17.45 7.14
CA GLU A 75 20.90 -17.43 5.73
C GLU A 75 20.90 -18.82 5.09
N LEU A 76 21.99 -19.60 5.32
CA LEU A 76 22.09 -20.96 4.80
C LEU A 76 20.98 -21.87 5.31
N VAL A 77 20.67 -21.81 6.60
CA VAL A 77 19.61 -22.63 7.21
C VAL A 77 18.25 -22.21 6.70
N THR A 78 17.99 -20.89 6.59
CA THR A 78 16.73 -20.38 6.04
C THR A 78 16.55 -20.84 4.60
N LYS A 79 17.55 -20.68 3.75
CA LYS A 79 17.56 -21.15 2.37
C LYS A 79 17.28 -22.64 2.29
N HIS A 80 17.97 -23.46 3.09
CA HIS A 80 17.80 -24.91 3.11
C HIS A 80 16.36 -25.30 3.50
N LYS A 81 15.83 -24.72 4.57
CA LYS A 81 14.46 -24.99 5.05
C LYS A 81 13.43 -24.62 3.98
N GLN A 82 13.56 -23.47 3.34
CA GLN A 82 12.65 -23.05 2.28
C GLN A 82 12.74 -23.98 1.04
N CYS A 83 13.95 -24.29 0.58
CA CYS A 83 14.11 -25.23 -0.52
C CYS A 83 13.51 -26.61 -0.21
N ARG A 84 13.69 -27.11 1.02
CA ARG A 84 13.09 -28.38 1.47
C ARG A 84 11.57 -28.30 1.46
N PHE A 85 10.99 -27.23 2.01
CA PHE A 85 9.52 -27.03 1.97
C PHE A 85 9.01 -27.03 0.54
N PHE A 86 9.53 -26.17 -0.33
CA PHE A 86 9.05 -26.05 -1.71
C PHE A 86 9.33 -27.30 -2.55
N SER A 87 10.40 -28.05 -2.30
CA SER A 87 10.67 -29.32 -2.98
C SER A 87 9.65 -30.40 -2.63
N GLN A 88 9.08 -30.36 -1.44
CA GLN A 88 7.99 -31.27 -1.04
C GLN A 88 6.64 -30.74 -1.53
N PHE A 89 6.45 -29.42 -1.43
CA PHE A 89 5.21 -28.75 -1.80
C PHE A 89 4.88 -28.89 -3.30
N CYS A 90 5.90 -28.80 -4.17
CA CYS A 90 5.70 -28.90 -5.63
C CYS A 90 5.34 -30.30 -6.12
N LYS A 91 5.52 -31.34 -5.30
CA LYS A 91 5.19 -32.71 -5.70
C LYS A 91 3.69 -32.85 -5.92
N LYS A 92 3.30 -33.33 -7.11
CA LYS A 92 1.89 -33.56 -7.50
C LYS A 92 0.97 -32.32 -7.47
N ARG A 93 1.53 -31.10 -7.57
CA ARG A 93 0.75 -29.86 -7.68
C ARG A 93 1.07 -29.14 -8.96
N ARG A 94 0.04 -28.75 -9.66
CA ARG A 94 0.12 -27.83 -10.80
C ARG A 94 -0.98 -26.79 -10.69
N TYR A 95 -0.66 -25.60 -11.14
CA TYR A 95 -1.56 -24.47 -11.19
C TYR A 95 -1.44 -23.80 -12.56
N ASP A 96 -2.52 -23.22 -13.04
CA ASP A 96 -2.47 -22.44 -14.28
C ASP A 96 -1.66 -21.16 -14.07
N ILE A 97 -1.76 -20.58 -12.87
CA ILE A 97 -1.06 -19.34 -12.52
C ILE A 97 -0.45 -19.43 -11.11
N ILE A 98 0.75 -18.90 -10.93
CA ILE A 98 1.34 -18.62 -9.62
C ILE A 98 1.51 -17.10 -9.48
N SER A 99 0.84 -16.48 -8.50
CA SER A 99 1.00 -15.07 -8.15
C SER A 99 1.83 -14.92 -6.86
N ILE A 100 3.00 -14.27 -6.97
CA ILE A 100 3.92 -14.08 -5.84
C ILE A 100 3.72 -12.67 -5.31
N HIS A 101 3.20 -12.54 -4.10
CA HIS A 101 2.98 -11.27 -3.42
C HIS A 101 4.08 -10.95 -2.44
N PHE A 102 4.52 -9.68 -2.42
CA PHE A 102 5.56 -9.23 -1.51
C PHE A 102 6.81 -10.11 -1.56
N ALA A 103 7.41 -10.21 -2.73
CA ALA A 103 8.55 -11.08 -2.96
C ALA A 103 9.74 -10.71 -2.06
N ASN A 104 10.35 -11.72 -1.45
CA ASN A 104 11.59 -11.55 -0.72
C ASN A 104 12.76 -12.25 -1.45
N ARG A 105 14.00 -11.90 -1.07
CA ARG A 105 15.21 -12.42 -1.70
C ARG A 105 15.31 -13.95 -1.74
N TYR A 106 14.70 -14.64 -0.79
CA TYR A 106 14.77 -16.11 -0.73
C TYR A 106 13.89 -16.78 -1.79
N MET A 107 12.89 -16.09 -2.36
CA MET A 107 12.07 -16.61 -3.45
C MET A 107 12.89 -16.97 -4.69
N SER A 108 14.02 -16.28 -4.90
CA SER A 108 14.95 -16.60 -6.00
C SER A 108 15.51 -18.02 -5.90
N TYR A 109 15.71 -18.55 -4.70
CA TYR A 109 16.24 -19.90 -4.47
C TYR A 109 15.20 -21.00 -4.72
N VAL A 110 13.93 -20.67 -4.56
CA VAL A 110 12.82 -21.63 -4.71
C VAL A 110 12.14 -21.54 -6.07
N TYR A 111 12.56 -20.61 -6.92
CA TYR A 111 11.96 -20.37 -8.23
C TYR A 111 11.80 -21.66 -9.07
N LYS A 112 12.80 -22.56 -9.09
CA LYS A 112 12.74 -23.81 -9.85
C LYS A 112 11.56 -24.70 -9.43
N TYR A 113 11.17 -24.66 -8.16
CA TYR A 113 10.01 -25.43 -7.66
C TYR A 113 8.69 -24.74 -8.03
N LEU A 114 8.67 -23.39 -8.04
CA LEU A 114 7.51 -22.64 -8.53
C LEU A 114 7.30 -22.90 -10.01
N ARG A 115 8.36 -22.84 -10.82
CA ARG A 115 8.31 -23.13 -12.26
C ARG A 115 7.88 -24.57 -12.55
N ALA A 116 8.22 -25.53 -11.70
CA ALA A 116 7.74 -26.90 -11.84
C ALA A 116 6.22 -27.04 -11.61
N MET A 117 5.58 -26.06 -10.98
CA MET A 117 4.14 -26.06 -10.70
C MET A 117 3.31 -25.20 -11.68
N SER A 118 3.91 -24.27 -12.41
CA SER A 118 3.18 -23.40 -13.36
C SER A 118 4.09 -22.86 -14.45
N ASP A 119 3.51 -22.68 -15.62
CA ASP A 119 4.14 -22.01 -16.75
C ASP A 119 3.92 -20.48 -16.72
N ASN A 120 2.99 -19.99 -15.89
CA ASN A 120 2.66 -18.59 -15.72
C ASN A 120 2.98 -18.11 -14.29
N ILE A 121 4.12 -17.42 -14.12
CA ILE A 121 4.54 -16.84 -12.84
C ILE A 121 4.42 -15.34 -12.91
N VAL A 122 3.55 -14.77 -12.07
CA VAL A 122 3.28 -13.34 -11.93
C VAL A 122 3.86 -12.85 -10.61
N ILE A 123 4.70 -11.83 -10.64
CA ILE A 123 5.12 -11.13 -9.41
C ILE A 123 4.21 -9.94 -9.19
N THR A 124 3.63 -9.84 -7.99
CA THR A 124 2.78 -8.74 -7.56
C THR A 124 3.50 -7.94 -6.46
N PRO A 125 4.28 -6.92 -6.83
CA PRO A 125 5.02 -6.10 -5.87
C PRO A 125 4.07 -5.18 -5.09
N TRP A 126 4.47 -4.85 -3.85
CA TRP A 126 3.68 -3.98 -2.95
C TRP A 126 4.34 -2.62 -2.69
N GLY A 127 5.51 -2.39 -3.24
CA GLY A 127 6.31 -1.19 -3.09
C GLY A 127 7.44 -1.34 -2.07
N SER A 128 7.17 -1.55 -0.79
CA SER A 128 8.21 -1.67 0.23
C SER A 128 9.12 -2.90 0.07
N ASP A 129 8.66 -3.92 -0.65
CA ASP A 129 9.42 -5.10 -1.05
C ASP A 129 10.46 -4.84 -2.16
N VAL A 130 10.42 -3.64 -2.77
CA VAL A 130 11.42 -3.16 -3.74
C VAL A 130 12.03 -1.83 -3.28
N LEU A 131 11.21 -0.81 -2.99
CA LEU A 131 11.65 0.57 -2.72
C LEU A 131 12.51 0.72 -1.45
N ARG A 132 12.33 -0.18 -0.47
CA ARG A 132 13.00 -0.11 0.84
C ARG A 132 13.95 -1.28 1.10
N ARG A 133 14.46 -1.91 0.03
CA ARG A 133 15.39 -3.04 0.15
C ARG A 133 16.84 -2.62 0.02
N SER A 134 17.73 -3.40 0.68
CA SER A 134 19.17 -3.25 0.50
C SER A 134 19.59 -3.63 -0.93
N LYS A 135 20.73 -3.09 -1.38
CA LYS A 135 21.31 -3.45 -2.70
C LYS A 135 21.51 -4.97 -2.84
N ASN A 136 21.92 -5.66 -1.77
CA ASN A 136 22.11 -7.11 -1.79
C ASN A 136 20.79 -7.86 -1.95
N ASP A 137 19.70 -7.41 -1.32
CA ASP A 137 18.38 -7.99 -1.51
C ASP A 137 17.89 -7.78 -2.93
N LEU A 138 18.05 -6.56 -3.48
CA LEU A 138 17.66 -6.23 -4.85
C LEU A 138 18.41 -7.10 -5.88
N LYS A 139 19.71 -7.34 -5.67
CA LYS A 139 20.50 -8.24 -6.54
C LYS A 139 19.92 -9.66 -6.58
N LEU A 140 19.45 -10.19 -5.48
CA LEU A 140 18.82 -11.51 -5.43
C LEU A 140 17.42 -11.48 -6.01
N LEU A 141 16.64 -10.43 -5.72
CA LEU A 141 15.31 -10.23 -6.29
C LEU A 141 15.35 -10.10 -7.81
N SER A 142 16.40 -9.46 -8.38
CA SER A 142 16.54 -9.33 -9.84
C SER A 142 16.54 -10.69 -10.54
N ILE A 143 17.07 -11.75 -9.92
CA ILE A 143 17.04 -13.10 -10.47
C ILE A 143 15.60 -13.61 -10.58
N LEU A 144 14.78 -13.35 -9.57
CA LEU A 144 13.37 -13.75 -9.57
C LEU A 144 12.57 -12.98 -10.61
N TYR A 145 12.72 -11.65 -10.64
CA TYR A 145 12.00 -10.76 -11.55
C TYR A 145 12.35 -11.03 -13.02
N ASN A 146 13.64 -11.30 -13.32
CA ASN A 146 14.06 -11.65 -14.67
C ASN A 146 13.50 -13.00 -15.15
N LYS A 147 13.30 -13.95 -14.24
CA LYS A 147 12.79 -15.29 -14.55
C LYS A 147 11.25 -15.36 -14.57
N ALA A 148 10.56 -14.45 -13.92
CA ALA A 148 9.11 -14.39 -13.95
C ALA A 148 8.60 -14.05 -15.35
N ASP A 149 7.39 -14.50 -15.68
CA ASP A 149 6.76 -14.24 -16.97
C ASP A 149 6.13 -12.85 -16.99
N TYR A 150 5.50 -12.46 -15.87
CA TYR A 150 4.78 -11.20 -15.75
C TYR A 150 5.05 -10.49 -14.42
N ILE A 151 4.91 -9.17 -14.44
CA ILE A 151 5.06 -8.30 -13.26
C ILE A 151 3.85 -7.37 -13.20
N ALA A 152 3.06 -7.51 -12.14
CA ALA A 152 1.87 -6.70 -11.89
C ALA A 152 2.25 -5.31 -11.36
N SER A 153 2.83 -4.49 -12.23
CA SER A 153 3.18 -3.10 -11.99
C SER A 153 3.12 -2.32 -13.30
N SER A 154 2.78 -1.04 -13.25
CA SER A 154 2.82 -0.16 -14.42
C SER A 154 4.23 0.42 -14.60
N PRO A 155 4.80 0.43 -15.83
CA PRO A 155 6.13 0.98 -16.09
C PRO A 155 6.23 2.48 -15.78
N ASP A 156 5.10 3.22 -15.85
CA ASP A 156 5.06 4.67 -15.66
C ASP A 156 4.98 5.09 -14.19
N MET A 157 4.74 4.12 -13.28
CA MET A 157 4.66 4.41 -11.85
C MET A 157 6.05 4.35 -11.20
N PRO A 158 6.28 5.09 -10.08
CA PRO A 158 7.58 5.10 -9.38
C PRO A 158 8.12 3.70 -9.08
N LEU A 159 7.25 2.78 -8.66
CA LEU A 159 7.63 1.40 -8.41
C LEU A 159 8.05 0.67 -9.70
N GLY A 160 7.31 0.85 -10.77
CA GLY A 160 7.63 0.23 -12.07
C GLY A 160 8.93 0.74 -12.65
N LYS A 161 9.16 2.05 -12.61
CA LYS A 161 10.45 2.66 -13.02
C LYS A 161 11.60 2.08 -12.22
N LYS A 162 11.46 2.00 -10.89
CA LYS A 162 12.49 1.41 -10.02
C LYS A 162 12.77 -0.05 -10.37
N ILE A 163 11.74 -0.85 -10.68
CA ILE A 163 11.88 -2.24 -11.11
C ILE A 163 12.66 -2.33 -12.43
N LEU A 164 12.32 -1.49 -13.42
CA LEU A 164 13.01 -1.43 -14.71
C LEU A 164 14.48 -1.06 -14.55
N GLU A 165 14.78 -0.03 -13.76
CA GLU A 165 16.14 0.45 -13.51
C GLU A 165 17.02 -0.56 -12.79
N GLU A 166 16.51 -1.13 -11.67
CA GLU A 166 17.29 -2.01 -10.81
C GLU A 166 17.46 -3.42 -11.38
N PHE A 167 16.41 -3.95 -12.01
CA PHE A 167 16.39 -5.34 -12.44
C PHE A 167 16.64 -5.51 -13.93
N LYS A 168 16.60 -4.42 -14.72
CA LYS A 168 16.82 -4.41 -16.17
C LYS A 168 15.99 -5.46 -16.90
N ILE A 169 14.73 -5.57 -16.53
CA ILE A 169 13.77 -6.49 -17.12
C ILE A 169 13.21 -5.94 -18.43
N ASP A 170 12.68 -6.82 -19.27
CA ASP A 170 11.92 -6.41 -20.46
C ASP A 170 10.62 -5.70 -20.03
N PRO A 171 10.37 -4.44 -20.43
CA PRO A 171 9.14 -3.72 -20.12
C PRO A 171 7.86 -4.46 -20.56
N LYS A 172 7.92 -5.32 -21.56
CA LYS A 172 6.78 -6.12 -22.04
C LYS A 172 6.25 -7.11 -21.00
N LYS A 173 7.05 -7.45 -19.97
CA LYS A 173 6.60 -8.27 -18.86
C LYS A 173 5.69 -7.52 -17.88
N MET A 174 5.64 -6.19 -17.95
CA MET A 174 4.82 -5.38 -17.06
C MET A 174 3.38 -5.30 -17.56
N VAL A 175 2.46 -5.82 -16.77
CA VAL A 175 1.06 -6.05 -17.18
C VAL A 175 0.06 -5.09 -16.51
N GLY A 176 0.57 -4.04 -15.87
CA GLY A 176 -0.24 -3.04 -15.19
C GLY A 176 -0.33 -3.25 -13.68
N ASN A 177 -0.88 -2.28 -12.98
CA ASN A 177 -1.06 -2.34 -11.53
C ASN A 177 -2.44 -2.91 -11.18
N PHE A 178 -2.46 -4.06 -10.51
CA PHE A 178 -3.69 -4.74 -10.09
C PHE A 178 -4.17 -4.37 -8.67
N TRP A 179 -3.45 -3.49 -7.98
CA TRP A 179 -3.87 -3.01 -6.67
C TRP A 179 -4.98 -1.98 -6.77
N GLY A 180 -6.09 -2.30 -6.12
CA GLY A 180 -7.20 -1.40 -5.91
C GLY A 180 -7.34 -0.99 -4.43
N THR A 181 -8.29 -0.13 -4.14
CA THR A 181 -8.67 0.26 -2.79
C THR A 181 -10.18 0.34 -2.63
N ASN A 182 -10.70 -0.37 -1.63
CA ASN A 182 -12.12 -0.31 -1.28
C ASN A 182 -12.56 1.10 -0.85
N ALA A 183 -11.63 1.90 -0.32
CA ALA A 183 -11.94 3.27 0.08
C ALA A 183 -12.24 4.17 -1.12
N VAL A 184 -11.61 3.93 -2.28
CA VAL A 184 -11.96 4.61 -3.54
C VAL A 184 -13.34 4.18 -4.01
N ASP A 185 -13.65 2.88 -4.01
CA ASP A 185 -14.99 2.40 -4.38
C ASP A 185 -16.06 2.99 -3.47
N TYR A 186 -15.81 3.05 -2.15
CA TYR A 186 -16.71 3.68 -1.20
C TYR A 186 -16.89 5.17 -1.47
N ALA A 187 -15.80 5.90 -1.72
CA ALA A 187 -15.84 7.32 -2.03
C ALA A 187 -16.68 7.60 -3.30
N VAL A 188 -16.53 6.78 -4.33
CA VAL A 188 -17.30 6.89 -5.59
C VAL A 188 -18.78 6.59 -5.37
N CYS A 189 -19.11 5.57 -4.57
CA CYS A 189 -20.50 5.12 -4.39
C CYS A 189 -21.27 5.91 -3.32
N LYS A 190 -20.62 6.38 -2.28
CA LYS A 190 -21.26 6.95 -1.06
C LYS A 190 -20.72 8.31 -0.64
N GLY A 191 -19.59 8.75 -1.22
CA GLY A 191 -18.88 9.92 -0.72
C GLY A 191 -19.65 11.23 -0.76
N GLU A 192 -20.52 11.42 -1.74
CA GLU A 192 -21.34 12.65 -1.89
C GLU A 192 -22.38 12.80 -0.77
N SER A 193 -22.81 11.70 -0.15
CA SER A 193 -23.83 11.72 0.92
C SER A 193 -23.29 12.13 2.29
N ILE A 194 -21.94 12.26 2.45
CA ILE A 194 -21.30 12.58 3.72
C ILE A 194 -20.78 14.01 3.71
N SER A 195 -21.32 14.87 4.57
CA SER A 195 -20.84 16.24 4.74
C SER A 195 -19.51 16.27 5.53
N GLN A 196 -18.77 17.38 5.43
CA GLN A 196 -17.55 17.56 6.23
C GLN A 196 -17.89 17.73 7.72
N GLU A 197 -19.00 18.37 8.04
CA GLU A 197 -19.49 18.57 9.40
C GLU A 197 -19.85 17.25 10.06
N ASP A 198 -20.54 16.33 9.37
CA ASP A 198 -20.85 15.00 9.86
C ASP A 198 -19.58 14.18 10.09
N ALA A 199 -18.64 14.30 9.16
CA ALA A 199 -17.34 13.67 9.29
C ALA A 199 -16.55 14.18 10.49
N LYS A 200 -16.52 15.50 10.72
CA LYS A 200 -15.88 16.13 11.90
C LYS A 200 -16.56 15.70 13.21
N ARG A 201 -17.89 15.62 13.23
CA ARG A 201 -18.65 15.13 14.40
C ARG A 201 -18.24 13.72 14.81
N ARG A 202 -18.03 12.82 13.87
CA ARG A 202 -17.64 11.42 14.13
C ARG A 202 -16.34 11.32 14.93
N PHE A 203 -15.43 12.30 14.82
CA PHE A 203 -14.12 12.31 15.47
C PHE A 203 -13.97 13.43 16.53
N GLU A 204 -15.07 14.04 16.98
CA GLU A 204 -15.07 15.14 17.97
C GLU A 204 -14.24 16.35 17.50
N LEU A 205 -14.25 16.62 16.20
CA LEU A 205 -13.50 17.68 15.52
C LEU A 205 -14.35 18.89 15.16
N ASN A 206 -15.55 19.02 15.73
CA ASN A 206 -16.45 20.15 15.45
C ASN A 206 -15.76 21.49 15.72
N GLY A 207 -15.88 22.42 14.77
CA GLY A 207 -15.28 23.73 14.86
C GLY A 207 -13.74 23.76 14.85
N LYS A 208 -13.07 22.62 14.58
CA LYS A 208 -11.61 22.54 14.51
C LYS A 208 -11.13 22.68 13.08
N TYR A 209 -9.95 23.28 12.91
CA TYR A 209 -9.16 23.19 11.69
C TYR A 209 -8.23 21.98 11.78
N VAL A 210 -8.32 21.05 10.86
CA VAL A 210 -7.70 19.73 10.99
C VAL A 210 -6.54 19.55 9.99
N ILE A 211 -5.34 19.40 10.51
CA ILE A 211 -4.17 18.99 9.72
C ILE A 211 -3.90 17.50 10.01
N THR A 212 -4.04 16.66 9.01
CA THR A 212 -3.72 15.24 9.15
C THR A 212 -2.26 14.98 8.78
N CYS A 213 -1.54 14.36 9.71
CA CYS A 213 -0.10 14.12 9.68
C CYS A 213 0.20 12.67 9.28
N GLY A 214 0.54 12.40 8.03
CA GLY A 214 0.76 11.05 7.53
C GLY A 214 -0.51 10.17 7.55
N TYR A 215 -0.33 8.84 7.44
CA TYR A 215 -1.46 7.91 7.39
C TYR A 215 -1.21 6.54 8.09
N ASN A 216 -0.07 6.37 8.75
CA ASN A 216 0.25 5.20 9.57
C ASN A 216 1.35 5.53 10.59
N SER A 217 1.67 4.61 11.50
CA SER A 217 2.68 4.82 12.56
C SER A 217 4.12 4.51 12.15
N HIS A 218 4.44 4.47 10.85
CA HIS A 218 5.80 4.19 10.38
C HIS A 218 6.67 5.45 10.39
N GLU A 219 7.92 5.34 10.83
CA GLU A 219 8.88 6.45 10.87
C GLU A 219 9.08 7.14 9.50
N ALA A 220 8.93 6.37 8.41
CA ALA A 220 8.98 6.91 7.06
C ALA A 220 7.95 8.02 6.77
N GLN A 221 6.89 8.18 7.59
CA GLN A 221 5.92 9.29 7.48
C GLN A 221 6.50 10.62 7.94
N GLN A 222 7.66 10.63 8.61
CA GLN A 222 8.37 11.82 9.09
C GLN A 222 7.55 12.70 10.06
N HIS A 223 6.76 12.08 10.96
CA HIS A 223 5.89 12.81 11.90
C HIS A 223 6.64 13.84 12.75
N LYS A 224 7.89 13.55 13.18
CA LYS A 224 8.70 14.51 13.96
C LYS A 224 8.99 15.78 13.17
N ALA A 225 9.31 15.63 11.88
CA ALA A 225 9.53 16.78 11.01
C ALA A 225 8.23 17.59 10.80
N ILE A 226 7.09 16.91 10.66
CA ILE A 226 5.77 17.56 10.54
C ILE A 226 5.47 18.37 11.81
N ILE A 227 5.63 17.76 12.99
CA ILE A 227 5.39 18.43 14.29
C ILE A 227 6.28 19.64 14.46
N SER A 228 7.59 19.49 14.21
CA SER A 228 8.54 20.59 14.30
C SER A 228 8.22 21.74 13.34
N ALA A 229 7.84 21.42 12.10
CA ALA A 229 7.47 22.41 11.10
C ALA A 229 6.21 23.19 11.52
N ILE A 230 5.20 22.49 12.07
CA ILE A 230 3.96 23.13 12.55
C ILE A 230 4.23 24.01 13.78
N ASP A 231 5.02 23.53 14.74
CA ASP A 231 5.37 24.33 15.92
C ASP A 231 6.06 25.63 15.54
N HIS A 232 6.97 25.58 14.55
CA HIS A 232 7.68 26.78 14.06
C HIS A 232 6.76 27.85 13.46
N VAL A 233 5.64 27.43 12.86
CA VAL A 233 4.70 28.35 12.19
C VAL A 233 3.34 28.46 12.90
N LYS A 234 3.20 27.95 14.12
CA LYS A 234 1.90 27.82 14.80
C LYS A 234 1.16 29.15 14.97
N GLU A 235 1.87 30.27 15.17
CA GLU A 235 1.28 31.61 15.28
C GLU A 235 0.65 32.11 13.95
N GLN A 236 0.97 31.47 12.83
CA GLN A 236 0.41 31.78 11.51
C GLN A 236 -0.76 30.83 11.14
N LEU A 237 -1.08 29.89 12.02
CA LEU A 237 -2.15 28.91 11.85
C LEU A 237 -3.32 29.22 12.78
N PRO A 238 -4.53 28.70 12.52
CA PRO A 238 -5.70 29.06 13.32
C PRO A 238 -5.61 28.53 14.76
N ASN A 239 -6.10 29.31 15.73
CA ASN A 239 -6.08 28.97 17.17
C ASN A 239 -6.84 27.67 17.49
N ASN A 240 -7.80 27.25 16.64
CA ASN A 240 -8.57 26.02 16.78
C ASN A 240 -7.93 24.84 16.02
N LEU A 241 -6.64 24.95 15.67
CA LEU A 241 -5.90 23.87 14.99
C LEU A 241 -5.89 22.58 15.82
N THR A 242 -6.10 21.47 15.16
CA THR A 242 -5.94 20.13 15.74
C THR A 242 -5.14 19.25 14.75
N LEU A 243 -4.08 18.62 15.25
CA LEU A 243 -3.29 17.67 14.48
C LEU A 243 -3.93 16.28 14.61
N LEU A 244 -4.18 15.64 13.48
CA LEU A 244 -4.76 14.31 13.43
C LEU A 244 -3.72 13.30 12.95
N PHE A 245 -3.47 12.27 13.76
CA PHE A 245 -2.50 11.22 13.46
C PHE A 245 -3.21 9.87 13.26
N PRO A 246 -3.46 9.43 12.01
CA PRO A 246 -3.99 8.11 11.72
C PRO A 246 -2.89 7.06 11.88
N MET A 247 -2.76 6.50 13.06
CA MET A 247 -1.74 5.51 13.42
C MET A 247 -2.35 4.11 13.59
N THR A 248 -3.28 3.74 12.72
CA THR A 248 -4.07 2.50 12.80
C THR A 248 -3.22 1.25 12.54
N TYR A 249 -2.13 1.36 11.81
CA TYR A 249 -1.19 0.26 11.52
C TYR A 249 0.26 0.74 11.49
N GLY A 250 1.21 -0.21 11.54
CA GLY A 250 2.62 0.04 11.69
C GLY A 250 3.11 -0.37 13.08
N LYS A 251 4.33 -0.01 13.45
CA LYS A 251 4.88 -0.33 14.77
C LYS A 251 4.38 0.68 15.82
N LYS A 252 3.45 0.24 16.65
CA LYS A 252 3.15 0.92 17.92
C LYS A 252 4.30 0.57 18.89
N GLY A 253 5.03 1.54 19.37
CA GLY A 253 6.16 1.32 20.27
C GLY A 253 6.82 2.64 20.60
N LYS A 254 8.12 2.63 20.85
CA LYS A 254 8.89 3.81 21.26
C LYS A 254 8.62 5.02 20.37
N TYR A 255 8.63 4.86 19.05
CA TYR A 255 8.37 5.95 18.11
C TYR A 255 6.98 6.60 18.29
N PHE A 256 5.94 5.78 18.49
CA PHE A 256 4.59 6.29 18.73
C PHE A 256 4.52 7.13 20.01
N GLU A 257 5.12 6.65 21.11
CA GLU A 257 5.14 7.40 22.37
C GLU A 257 5.97 8.70 22.23
N GLU A 258 7.10 8.67 21.54
CA GLU A 258 7.90 9.86 21.25
C GLU A 258 7.08 10.93 20.51
N ILE A 259 6.23 10.56 19.53
CA ILE A 259 5.37 11.50 18.81
C ILE A 259 4.32 12.12 19.74
N LYS A 260 3.71 11.33 20.62
CA LYS A 260 2.73 11.83 21.61
C LYS A 260 3.36 12.80 22.59
N GLU A 261 4.52 12.42 23.14
CA GLU A 261 5.27 13.23 24.08
C GLU A 261 5.69 14.56 23.45
N GLU A 262 6.12 14.52 22.17
CA GLU A 262 6.53 15.74 21.46
C GLU A 262 5.35 16.69 21.24
N CYS A 263 4.20 16.20 20.81
CA CYS A 263 2.99 17.04 20.71
C CYS A 263 2.62 17.67 22.07
N LYS A 264 2.69 16.89 23.16
CA LYS A 264 2.43 17.40 24.51
C LYS A 264 3.42 18.45 24.95
N ARG A 265 4.73 18.22 24.73
CA ARG A 265 5.81 19.13 25.08
C ARG A 265 5.66 20.49 24.39
N LEU A 266 5.20 20.49 23.12
CA LEU A 266 4.99 21.70 22.31
C LEU A 266 3.61 22.32 22.47
N ASN A 267 2.77 21.77 23.37
CA ASN A 267 1.39 22.18 23.59
C ASN A 267 0.55 22.22 22.30
N LEU A 268 0.71 21.22 21.43
CA LEU A 268 -0.04 21.08 20.20
C LEU A 268 -1.27 20.19 20.42
N ASN A 269 -2.44 20.70 20.09
CA ASN A 269 -3.69 19.94 20.11
C ASN A 269 -3.57 18.76 19.14
N SER A 270 -3.69 17.52 19.64
CA SER A 270 -3.46 16.33 18.82
C SER A 270 -4.41 15.19 19.16
N ILE A 271 -4.88 14.50 18.13
CA ILE A 271 -5.72 13.29 18.23
C ILE A 271 -5.01 12.15 17.51
N PHE A 272 -4.93 10.99 18.17
CA PHE A 272 -4.30 9.79 17.67
C PHE A 272 -5.35 8.70 17.42
N ILE A 273 -5.56 8.32 16.17
CA ILE A 273 -6.44 7.20 15.80
C ILE A 273 -5.59 5.94 15.72
N THR A 274 -5.77 5.03 16.68
CA THR A 274 -4.94 3.83 16.81
C THR A 274 -5.65 2.54 16.42
N ASP A 275 -6.97 2.55 16.38
CA ASP A 275 -7.77 1.39 16.05
C ASP A 275 -8.06 1.34 14.55
N PHE A 276 -8.21 0.13 14.01
CA PHE A 276 -8.62 -0.02 12.62
C PHE A 276 -10.01 0.58 12.41
N LEU A 277 -10.09 1.42 11.39
CA LEU A 277 -11.34 2.06 11.00
C LEU A 277 -12.11 1.19 10.00
N SER A 278 -13.43 1.22 10.06
CA SER A 278 -14.28 0.77 8.97
C SER A 278 -13.98 1.60 7.71
N ILE A 279 -14.36 1.10 6.54
CA ILE A 279 -14.18 1.85 5.27
C ILE A 279 -14.93 3.19 5.34
N GLU A 280 -16.13 3.21 5.93
CA GLU A 280 -16.90 4.42 6.14
C GLU A 280 -16.20 5.41 7.08
N ASP A 281 -15.71 4.95 8.24
CA ASP A 281 -14.99 5.81 9.16
C ASP A 281 -13.67 6.31 8.57
N LEU A 282 -12.99 5.47 7.78
CA LEU A 282 -11.78 5.89 7.05
C LEU A 282 -12.12 7.03 6.08
N TYR A 283 -13.19 6.91 5.32
CA TYR A 283 -13.64 7.97 4.42
C TYR A 283 -14.04 9.24 5.19
N LYS A 284 -14.79 9.12 6.30
CA LYS A 284 -15.13 10.25 7.18
C LYS A 284 -13.87 10.94 7.72
N LEU A 285 -12.84 10.20 8.10
CA LEU A 285 -11.57 10.77 8.53
C LEU A 285 -10.92 11.62 7.42
N ARG A 286 -10.91 11.13 6.16
CA ARG A 286 -10.42 11.92 5.03
C ARG A 286 -11.28 13.17 4.81
N LYS A 287 -12.59 13.03 4.91
CA LYS A 287 -13.53 14.14 4.74
C LYS A 287 -13.43 15.18 5.86
N ALA A 288 -13.14 14.78 7.11
CA ALA A 288 -12.96 15.67 8.26
C ALA A 288 -11.69 16.53 8.19
N THR A 289 -10.71 16.12 7.40
CA THR A 289 -9.41 16.79 7.22
C THR A 289 -9.57 18.09 6.42
N ASP A 290 -8.79 19.12 6.76
CA ASP A 290 -8.69 20.35 5.98
C ASP A 290 -7.38 20.35 5.14
N ILE A 291 -6.25 19.95 5.73
CA ILE A 291 -4.97 19.73 5.04
C ILE A 291 -4.43 18.35 5.36
N PHE A 292 -4.03 17.60 4.35
CA PHE A 292 -3.29 16.35 4.49
C PHE A 292 -1.79 16.57 4.20
N VAL A 293 -0.94 16.23 5.15
CA VAL A 293 0.52 16.33 5.01
C VAL A 293 1.09 14.95 4.67
N HIS A 294 1.63 14.83 3.47
CA HIS A 294 2.20 13.62 2.92
C HIS A 294 3.66 13.83 2.50
N VAL A 295 4.55 13.73 3.45
CA VAL A 295 6.01 13.95 3.27
C VAL A 295 6.83 12.70 3.59
N GLN A 296 6.28 11.52 3.37
CA GLN A 296 7.03 10.29 3.63
C GLN A 296 8.26 10.16 2.73
N THR A 297 9.23 9.35 3.17
CA THR A 297 10.53 9.23 2.49
C THR A 297 10.45 8.52 1.15
N THR A 298 9.55 7.56 0.99
CA THR A 298 9.34 6.79 -0.25
C THR A 298 7.89 6.33 -0.35
N ASP A 299 7.35 6.32 -1.54
CA ASP A 299 6.03 5.76 -1.82
C ASP A 299 5.97 5.07 -3.19
N ALA A 300 5.05 4.12 -3.34
CA ALA A 300 4.78 3.46 -4.62
C ALA A 300 3.59 4.08 -5.34
N SER A 301 2.48 4.25 -4.61
CA SER A 301 1.23 4.87 -5.05
C SER A 301 0.29 4.87 -3.84
N SER A 302 0.28 5.95 -3.07
CA SER A 302 -0.50 6.01 -1.84
C SER A 302 -2.01 5.98 -2.11
N GLY A 303 -2.67 4.95 -1.60
CA GLY A 303 -4.14 4.93 -1.53
C GLY A 303 -4.68 6.14 -0.75
N SER A 304 -3.99 6.54 0.32
CA SER A 304 -4.39 7.70 1.12
C SER A 304 -4.39 9.00 0.32
N VAL A 305 -3.37 9.26 -0.51
CA VAL A 305 -3.35 10.44 -1.40
C VAL A 305 -4.57 10.43 -2.32
N GLN A 306 -4.88 9.27 -2.91
CA GLN A 306 -6.04 9.11 -3.80
C GLN A 306 -7.37 9.37 -3.06
N GLU A 307 -7.49 8.87 -1.84
CA GLU A 307 -8.66 9.10 -0.98
C GLU A 307 -8.85 10.59 -0.64
N TYR A 308 -7.77 11.31 -0.32
CA TYR A 308 -7.85 12.76 -0.08
C TYR A 308 -8.17 13.57 -1.33
N ILE A 309 -7.71 13.13 -2.51
CA ILE A 309 -8.10 13.69 -3.80
C ILE A 309 -9.61 13.60 -3.99
N LEU A 310 -10.21 12.43 -3.75
CA LEU A 310 -11.66 12.23 -3.88
C LEU A 310 -12.47 13.00 -2.83
N CYS A 311 -11.87 13.33 -1.69
CA CYS A 311 -12.46 14.21 -0.68
C CYS A 311 -12.25 15.71 -0.97
N ASN A 312 -11.62 16.07 -2.08
CA ASN A 312 -11.25 17.44 -2.47
C ASN A 312 -10.51 18.19 -1.36
N LYS A 313 -9.44 17.56 -0.82
CA LYS A 313 -8.65 18.10 0.29
C LYS A 313 -7.36 18.74 -0.20
N LYS A 314 -6.87 19.76 0.52
CA LYS A 314 -5.56 20.33 0.30
C LYS A 314 -4.50 19.29 0.69
N ILE A 315 -3.56 19.03 -0.20
CA ILE A 315 -2.48 18.06 0.01
C ILE A 315 -1.15 18.78 0.00
N VAL A 316 -0.42 18.73 1.10
CA VAL A 316 0.96 19.18 1.20
C VAL A 316 1.83 17.95 0.98
N HIS A 317 2.60 17.93 -0.12
CA HIS A 317 3.24 16.71 -0.60
C HIS A 317 4.73 16.91 -0.88
N GLY A 318 5.56 15.94 -0.45
CA GLY A 318 6.99 15.94 -0.75
C GLY A 318 7.28 15.68 -2.23
N SER A 319 7.82 16.66 -2.94
CA SER A 319 8.07 16.60 -4.39
C SER A 319 9.13 15.58 -4.81
N TRP A 320 9.83 14.96 -3.83
CA TRP A 320 10.73 13.81 -4.07
C TRP A 320 9.99 12.50 -4.37
N ILE A 321 8.67 12.45 -4.13
CA ILE A 321 7.80 11.37 -4.56
C ILE A 321 6.99 11.87 -5.77
N LYS A 322 7.23 11.29 -6.94
CA LYS A 322 6.53 11.68 -8.16
C LYS A 322 5.31 10.80 -8.40
N TYR A 323 4.18 11.43 -8.63
CA TYR A 323 2.96 10.78 -9.12
C TYR A 323 2.67 11.21 -10.55
N GLU A 324 3.59 10.90 -11.46
CA GLU A 324 3.59 11.39 -12.84
C GLU A 324 2.27 11.19 -13.56
N ALA A 325 1.59 10.07 -13.31
CA ALA A 325 0.27 9.82 -13.89
C ALA A 325 -0.79 10.82 -13.41
N LEU A 326 -0.69 11.33 -12.19
CA LEU A 326 -1.58 12.39 -11.67
C LEU A 326 -1.08 13.76 -12.11
N GLU A 327 0.22 13.98 -12.06
CA GLU A 327 0.87 15.23 -12.43
C GLU A 327 0.70 15.57 -13.93
N SER A 328 0.50 14.55 -14.79
CA SER A 328 0.20 14.76 -16.21
C SER A 328 -1.14 15.46 -16.47
N PHE A 329 -2.11 15.33 -15.56
CA PHE A 329 -3.39 16.04 -15.65
C PHE A 329 -3.32 17.46 -15.06
N SER A 330 -2.49 17.65 -14.04
CA SER A 330 -2.19 18.95 -13.46
C SER A 330 -0.90 18.86 -12.66
N PRO A 331 0.12 19.68 -12.95
CA PRO A 331 1.37 19.67 -12.21
C PRO A 331 1.20 20.12 -10.75
N LEU A 332 0.06 20.70 -10.39
CA LEU A 332 -0.20 21.31 -9.07
C LEU A 332 -1.60 20.94 -8.54
N PHE A 333 -1.92 19.65 -8.43
CA PHE A 333 -3.08 19.22 -7.65
C PHE A 333 -2.75 19.16 -6.13
N TYR A 334 -1.54 19.56 -5.74
CA TYR A 334 -1.02 19.59 -4.38
C TYR A 334 -0.08 20.78 -4.16
N PHE A 335 0.28 21.05 -2.90
CA PHE A 335 1.29 22.02 -2.49
C PHE A 335 2.65 21.31 -2.36
N PRO A 336 3.61 21.52 -3.28
CA PRO A 336 4.89 20.81 -3.28
C PRO A 336 5.81 21.29 -2.16
N VAL A 337 6.43 20.34 -1.48
CA VAL A 337 7.52 20.54 -0.52
C VAL A 337 8.80 20.02 -1.14
N ASP A 338 9.71 20.89 -1.56
CA ASP A 338 10.94 20.48 -2.22
C ASP A 338 12.01 20.01 -1.23
N LYS A 339 12.02 20.60 -0.04
CA LYS A 339 12.88 20.23 1.07
C LYS A 339 12.07 20.21 2.36
N ILE A 340 12.37 19.27 3.24
CA ILE A 340 11.62 19.09 4.48
C ILE A 340 11.66 20.32 5.39
N GLU A 341 12.71 21.11 5.31
CA GLU A 341 12.91 22.35 6.05
C GLU A 341 11.86 23.43 5.67
N ASN A 342 11.34 23.38 4.44
CA ASN A 342 10.35 24.35 3.95
C ASN A 342 8.90 23.93 4.27
N LEU A 343 8.72 22.80 4.96
CA LEU A 343 7.40 22.22 5.20
C LEU A 343 6.43 23.19 5.91
N GLY A 344 6.91 23.94 6.90
CA GLY A 344 6.09 24.91 7.65
C GLY A 344 5.52 26.00 6.76
N GLU A 345 6.37 26.61 5.92
CA GLU A 345 5.95 27.66 4.97
C GLU A 345 4.91 27.15 3.97
N VAL A 346 5.09 25.89 3.48
CA VAL A 346 4.15 25.28 2.54
C VAL A 346 2.81 24.97 3.21
N ILE A 347 2.81 24.57 4.49
CA ILE A 347 1.58 24.38 5.28
C ILE A 347 0.83 25.72 5.43
N VAL A 348 1.53 26.81 5.77
CA VAL A 348 0.94 28.17 5.87
C VAL A 348 0.39 28.62 4.51
N LYS A 349 1.14 28.39 3.42
CA LYS A 349 0.66 28.66 2.06
C LYS A 349 -0.62 27.89 1.75
N ALA A 350 -0.67 26.61 2.10
CA ALA A 350 -1.86 25.79 1.91
C ALA A 350 -3.04 26.27 2.77
N TYR A 351 -2.77 26.71 4.02
CA TYR A 351 -3.79 27.29 4.89
C TYR A 351 -4.41 28.55 4.29
N ASN A 352 -3.57 29.50 3.86
CA ASN A 352 -3.99 30.81 3.34
C ASN A 352 -4.53 30.77 1.90
N SER A 353 -4.40 29.62 1.19
CA SER A 353 -4.93 29.52 -0.16
C SER A 353 -6.45 29.32 -0.16
N ASP A 354 -7.10 29.74 -1.23
CA ASP A 354 -8.47 29.35 -1.52
C ASP A 354 -8.58 27.82 -1.69
N ASN A 355 -9.80 27.29 -1.64
CA ASN A 355 -10.02 25.87 -1.88
C ASN A 355 -9.51 25.47 -3.27
N ILE A 356 -8.53 24.56 -3.30
CA ILE A 356 -8.06 23.97 -4.55
C ILE A 356 -9.20 23.16 -5.16
N LYS A 357 -9.58 23.51 -6.38
CA LYS A 357 -10.44 22.65 -7.18
C LYS A 357 -9.55 21.62 -7.88
N ILE A 358 -9.57 20.39 -7.39
CA ILE A 358 -8.82 19.30 -8.02
C ILE A 358 -9.36 19.09 -9.44
N PRO A 359 -8.50 19.06 -10.48
CA PRO A 359 -8.94 18.90 -11.87
C PRO A 359 -9.71 17.60 -12.08
N GLN A 360 -10.77 17.66 -12.90
CA GLN A 360 -11.64 16.51 -13.15
C GLN A 360 -10.87 15.29 -13.69
N GLY A 361 -9.86 15.51 -14.55
CA GLY A 361 -9.00 14.41 -15.07
C GLY A 361 -8.25 13.66 -13.98
N VAL A 362 -7.79 14.35 -12.91
CA VAL A 362 -7.16 13.71 -11.73
C VAL A 362 -8.18 12.87 -10.98
N ILE A 363 -9.38 13.41 -10.76
CA ILE A 363 -10.48 12.69 -10.09
C ILE A 363 -10.86 11.43 -10.88
N ASP A 364 -11.02 11.53 -12.19
CA ASP A 364 -11.41 10.41 -13.06
C ASP A 364 -10.32 9.33 -13.12
N TYR A 365 -9.05 9.75 -13.09
CA TYR A 365 -7.93 8.80 -12.99
C TYR A 365 -7.97 8.05 -11.65
N VAL A 366 -8.17 8.76 -10.54
CA VAL A 366 -8.23 8.16 -9.21
C VAL A 366 -9.42 7.23 -9.06
N LYS A 367 -10.59 7.57 -9.61
CA LYS A 367 -11.77 6.68 -9.62
C LYS A 367 -11.48 5.31 -10.23
N LYS A 368 -10.57 5.24 -11.23
CA LYS A 368 -10.14 3.98 -11.85
C LYS A 368 -9.21 3.13 -10.97
N SER A 369 -8.75 3.64 -9.84
CA SER A 369 -7.93 2.89 -8.89
C SER A 369 -8.73 2.08 -7.86
N GLY A 370 -10.05 2.12 -7.90
CA GLY A 370 -10.92 1.27 -7.09
C GLY A 370 -10.80 -0.21 -7.47
N TRP A 371 -11.16 -1.09 -6.54
CA TRP A 371 -11.12 -2.54 -6.76
C TRP A 371 -12.03 -2.99 -7.88
N ASP A 372 -13.16 -2.33 -8.10
CA ASP A 372 -14.07 -2.72 -9.18
C ASP A 372 -13.40 -2.71 -10.55
N ASN A 373 -12.64 -1.65 -10.86
CA ASN A 373 -11.85 -1.55 -12.08
C ASN A 373 -10.61 -2.46 -12.05
N LYS A 374 -9.86 -2.45 -10.94
CA LYS A 374 -8.61 -3.20 -10.85
C LYS A 374 -8.82 -4.71 -10.88
N ALA A 375 -9.87 -5.22 -10.24
CA ALA A 375 -10.23 -6.63 -10.28
C ALA A 375 -10.72 -7.05 -11.67
N THR A 376 -11.39 -6.17 -12.41
CA THR A 376 -11.76 -6.43 -13.81
C THR A 376 -10.51 -6.58 -14.68
N MET A 377 -9.60 -5.61 -14.65
CA MET A 377 -8.33 -5.67 -15.40
C MET A 377 -7.51 -6.92 -15.04
N MET A 378 -7.42 -7.22 -13.75
CA MET A 378 -6.72 -8.38 -13.23
C MET A 378 -7.32 -9.69 -13.74
N ASN A 379 -8.65 -9.83 -13.69
CA ASN A 379 -9.33 -11.03 -14.17
C ASN A 379 -9.18 -11.20 -15.69
N GLU A 380 -9.33 -10.13 -16.46
CA GLU A 380 -9.13 -10.14 -17.91
C GLU A 380 -7.72 -10.59 -18.29
N PHE A 381 -6.72 -10.07 -17.59
CA PHE A 381 -5.33 -10.47 -17.78
C PHE A 381 -5.13 -11.96 -17.45
N PHE A 382 -5.58 -12.43 -16.29
CA PHE A 382 -5.43 -13.84 -15.92
C PHE A 382 -6.14 -14.78 -16.87
N MET A 383 -7.34 -14.43 -17.34
CA MET A 383 -8.04 -15.22 -18.35
C MET A 383 -7.34 -15.22 -19.72
N SER A 384 -6.51 -14.23 -20.02
CA SER A 384 -5.78 -14.16 -21.30
C SER A 384 -4.53 -15.05 -21.35
N ILE A 385 -4.01 -15.46 -20.19
CA ILE A 385 -2.76 -16.24 -20.09
C ILE A 385 -3.01 -17.73 -19.73
N VAL A 386 -4.27 -18.16 -19.61
CA VAL A 386 -4.69 -19.54 -19.34
C VAL A 386 -5.46 -20.18 -20.47
#